data_d314209a1d779c2df1924c430b67d7af
#
_entry.id   d314209a1d779c2df1924c430b67d7af
#
_cell.length_a   1.000
_cell.length_b   1.000
_cell.length_c   1.000
_cell.angle_alpha   90.00
_cell.angle_beta   90.00
_cell.angle_gamma   90.00
#
_symmetry.space_group_name_H-M   'P 1'
#
loop_
_entity.id
_entity.type
_entity.pdbx_description
1 polymer ?
#
loop_
_entity_poly.entity_id
_entity_poly.type
_entity_poly.pdbx_seq_one_letter_code
_entity_poly.pdbx_strand_id
1 'polypeptide(L)'
;MEIDLESLKATQRDREEHLRSDHASDERTAPSIWQYDYPVLSTLSRDIHALLLKARALLPAEAGRAVDIGCNTSPYKSNLESMGFVVKTMDLDLSRGADLAGSVESTGLPDDSCDLIICTQVLEHCAEPWRAAPEMFRILSPGGVLIASVPHAWFYHPHPDDNWRYTPEGLSRLLTVAGFDCVSIRLQGGSVSSVFQIINFCLFGVLGRMGAPVFAICNLLGGVLDRIFFNPLFPINVAILVRKPAEI
;
A
#
# COMPACT_ATOMS: atom_id res chain seq x y z
N MET A 1 -20.51 -2.53 25.19
CA MET A 1 -19.10 -2.58 25.59
C MET A 1 -18.51 -1.23 25.21
N GLU A 2 -18.16 -0.45 26.20
CA GLU A 2 -17.52 0.85 25.99
C GLU A 2 -16.04 0.57 25.71
N ILE A 3 -15.48 1.23 24.71
CA ILE A 3 -14.09 1.03 24.27
C ILE A 3 -13.34 2.33 24.56
N ASP A 4 -12.29 2.25 25.37
CA ASP A 4 -11.28 3.29 25.46
C ASP A 4 -10.34 3.19 24.26
N LEU A 5 -10.37 4.19 23.40
CA LEU A 5 -9.62 4.21 22.15
C LEU A 5 -8.10 4.16 22.37
N GLU A 6 -7.58 4.87 23.38
CA GLU A 6 -6.14 4.88 23.67
C GLU A 6 -5.66 3.52 24.21
N SER A 7 -6.46 2.88 25.06
CA SER A 7 -6.19 1.52 25.53
C SER A 7 -6.23 0.50 24.38
N LEU A 8 -7.16 0.64 23.45
CA LEU A 8 -7.24 -0.20 22.26
C LEU A 8 -6.02 -0.01 21.36
N LYS A 9 -5.61 1.23 21.11
CA LYS A 9 -4.38 1.56 20.34
C LYS A 9 -3.15 0.95 21.00
N ALA A 10 -2.98 1.11 22.30
CA ALA A 10 -1.83 0.56 23.02
C ALA A 10 -1.77 -0.96 22.93
N THR A 11 -2.91 -1.64 23.12
CA THR A 11 -3.01 -3.11 23.01
C THR A 11 -2.67 -3.60 21.60
N GLN A 12 -3.13 -2.90 20.57
CA GLN A 12 -2.84 -3.27 19.18
C GLN A 12 -1.38 -3.00 18.81
N ARG A 13 -0.80 -1.88 19.24
CA ARG A 13 0.62 -1.58 19.00
C ARG A 13 1.52 -2.65 19.62
N ASP A 14 1.30 -3.01 20.88
CA ASP A 14 2.05 -4.04 21.58
C ASP A 14 1.93 -5.40 20.87
N ARG A 15 0.71 -5.76 20.43
CA ARG A 15 0.47 -6.98 19.66
C ARG A 15 1.19 -6.96 18.32
N GLU A 16 1.16 -5.84 17.60
CA GLU A 16 1.78 -5.72 16.29
C GLU A 16 3.30 -5.62 16.36
N GLU A 17 3.86 -5.03 17.40
CA GLU A 17 5.30 -5.02 17.63
C GLU A 17 5.84 -6.45 17.81
N HIS A 18 5.08 -7.32 18.49
CA HIS A 18 5.34 -8.75 18.55
C HIS A 18 5.17 -9.48 17.19
N LEU A 19 4.29 -8.98 16.31
CA LEU A 19 3.97 -9.57 15.02
C LEU A 19 4.89 -9.05 13.90
N ARG A 20 5.37 -7.80 14.02
CA ARG A 20 6.22 -7.12 13.03
C ARG A 20 7.69 -7.45 13.12
N SER A 21 8.13 -8.17 14.15
CA SER A 21 9.53 -8.54 14.22
C SER A 21 9.91 -9.26 12.92
N ASP A 22 10.58 -8.56 12.01
CA ASP A 22 11.41 -9.11 10.95
C ASP A 22 10.84 -9.32 9.54
N HIS A 23 9.86 -8.56 9.05
CA HIS A 23 9.68 -8.50 7.59
C HIS A 23 10.79 -7.65 6.97
N ALA A 24 11.84 -8.31 6.50
CA ALA A 24 12.81 -7.69 5.61
C ALA A 24 12.11 -7.13 4.37
N SER A 25 12.67 -6.09 3.72
CA SER A 25 12.09 -5.48 2.50
C SER A 25 11.73 -6.52 1.44
N ASP A 26 12.54 -7.58 1.34
CA ASP A 26 12.36 -8.67 0.38
C ASP A 26 11.10 -9.51 0.65
N GLU A 27 10.70 -9.69 1.89
CA GLU A 27 9.49 -10.45 2.23
C GLU A 27 8.20 -9.74 1.81
N ARG A 28 8.22 -8.41 1.70
CA ARG A 28 7.05 -7.64 1.20
C ARG A 28 6.86 -7.75 -0.30
N THR A 29 7.95 -7.90 -1.05
CA THR A 29 7.93 -8.01 -2.53
C THR A 29 7.94 -9.46 -3.03
N ALA A 30 8.45 -10.41 -2.22
CA ALA A 30 8.48 -11.84 -2.51
C ALA A 30 8.02 -12.67 -1.30
N PRO A 31 6.74 -12.55 -0.89
CA PRO A 31 6.23 -13.21 0.31
C PRO A 31 6.21 -14.73 0.17
N SER A 32 6.46 -15.42 1.27
CA SER A 32 6.40 -16.86 1.35
C SER A 32 4.97 -17.34 1.64
N ILE A 33 4.54 -18.43 0.99
CA ILE A 33 3.23 -19.06 1.23
C ILE A 33 3.03 -19.50 2.69
N TRP A 34 4.11 -19.62 3.47
CA TRP A 34 4.08 -19.99 4.88
C TRP A 34 3.73 -18.82 5.81
N GLN A 35 3.65 -17.59 5.29
CA GLN A 35 3.29 -16.39 6.05
C GLN A 35 1.77 -16.27 6.17
N TYR A 36 1.30 -15.82 7.33
CA TYR A 36 -0.13 -15.61 7.58
C TYR A 36 -0.74 -14.50 6.71
N ASP A 37 0.07 -13.51 6.32
CA ASP A 37 -0.31 -12.35 5.50
C ASP A 37 0.04 -12.50 4.00
N TYR A 38 0.40 -13.71 3.58
CA TYR A 38 0.71 -14.03 2.18
C TYR A 38 -0.36 -13.55 1.18
N PRO A 39 -1.67 -13.70 1.38
CA PRO A 39 -2.69 -13.23 0.44
C PRO A 39 -2.61 -11.73 0.18
N VAL A 40 -2.35 -10.94 1.23
CA VAL A 40 -2.17 -9.49 1.14
C VAL A 40 -0.90 -9.14 0.38
N LEU A 41 0.24 -9.63 0.87
CA LEU A 41 1.55 -9.26 0.34
C LEU A 41 1.74 -9.74 -1.10
N SER A 42 1.29 -10.96 -1.43
CA SER A 42 1.41 -11.50 -2.79
C SER A 42 0.55 -10.76 -3.81
N THR A 43 -0.67 -10.37 -3.45
CA THR A 43 -1.53 -9.58 -4.34
C THR A 43 -1.03 -8.15 -4.47
N LEU A 44 -0.58 -7.54 -3.37
CA LEU A 44 0.00 -6.20 -3.37
C LEU A 44 1.25 -6.14 -4.25
N SER A 45 2.24 -7.02 -4.01
CA SER A 45 3.48 -7.09 -4.78
C SER A 45 3.22 -7.26 -6.27
N ARG A 46 2.38 -8.25 -6.65
CA ARG A 46 2.02 -8.51 -8.05
C ARG A 46 1.40 -7.30 -8.71
N ASP A 47 0.43 -6.66 -8.05
CA ASP A 47 -0.34 -5.59 -8.67
C ASP A 47 0.42 -4.27 -8.69
N ILE A 48 1.23 -3.96 -7.67
CA ILE A 48 2.14 -2.80 -7.72
C ILE A 48 3.16 -2.99 -8.84
N HIS A 49 3.76 -4.17 -8.99
CA HIS A 49 4.69 -4.43 -10.10
C HIS A 49 4.01 -4.22 -11.48
N ALA A 50 2.79 -4.73 -11.67
CA ALA A 50 2.04 -4.53 -12.90
C ALA A 50 1.68 -3.05 -13.14
N LEU A 51 1.35 -2.30 -12.09
CA LEU A 51 1.09 -0.87 -12.20
C LEU A 51 2.37 -0.07 -12.48
N LEU A 52 3.53 -0.48 -11.94
CA LEU A 52 4.83 0.11 -12.26
C LEU A 52 5.20 -0.03 -13.73
N LEU A 53 5.02 -1.23 -14.30
CA LEU A 53 5.24 -1.44 -15.74
C LEU A 53 4.32 -0.55 -16.59
N LYS A 54 3.04 -0.44 -16.20
CA LYS A 54 2.09 0.43 -16.88
C LYS A 54 2.45 1.90 -16.73
N ALA A 55 2.87 2.33 -15.54
CA ALA A 55 3.31 3.69 -15.24
C ALA A 55 4.53 4.06 -16.10
N ARG A 56 5.54 3.17 -16.19
CA ARG A 56 6.74 3.40 -17.00
C ARG A 56 6.39 3.57 -18.50
N ALA A 57 5.42 2.81 -19.00
CA ALA A 57 4.96 2.92 -20.39
C ALA A 57 4.18 4.22 -20.69
N LEU A 58 3.62 4.88 -19.67
CA LEU A 58 2.90 6.17 -19.81
C LEU A 58 3.82 7.38 -19.72
N LEU A 59 4.99 7.21 -19.08
CA LEU A 59 5.96 8.27 -18.88
C LEU A 59 6.90 8.38 -20.09
N PRO A 60 7.36 9.59 -20.43
CA PRO A 60 8.37 9.79 -21.45
C PRO A 60 9.70 9.12 -21.05
N ALA A 61 10.58 8.86 -22.02
CA ALA A 61 11.84 8.15 -21.81
C ALA A 61 12.77 8.89 -20.83
N GLU A 62 12.76 10.21 -20.85
CA GLU A 62 13.53 11.10 -20.01
C GLU A 62 13.01 11.22 -18.56
N ALA A 63 11.78 10.77 -18.27
CA ALA A 63 11.26 10.74 -16.91
C ALA A 63 12.08 9.78 -16.05
N GLY A 64 12.69 10.32 -14.99
CA GLY A 64 13.63 9.56 -14.18
C GLY A 64 13.61 9.86 -12.69
N ARG A 65 12.67 10.69 -12.21
CA ARG A 65 12.59 11.05 -10.79
C ARG A 65 11.40 10.37 -10.14
N ALA A 66 11.66 9.54 -9.13
CA ALA A 66 10.60 8.88 -8.37
C ALA A 66 10.68 9.23 -6.88
N VAL A 67 9.52 9.30 -6.23
CA VAL A 67 9.40 9.45 -4.78
C VAL A 67 8.55 8.30 -4.23
N ASP A 68 9.09 7.58 -3.25
CA ASP A 68 8.37 6.58 -2.47
C ASP A 68 7.97 7.20 -1.13
N ILE A 69 6.67 7.52 -0.96
CA ILE A 69 6.13 8.22 0.21
C ILE A 69 5.54 7.20 1.18
N GLY A 70 5.92 7.29 2.47
CA GLY A 70 5.59 6.29 3.49
C GLY A 70 6.31 4.98 3.22
N CYS A 71 7.57 5.09 2.82
CA CYS A 71 8.35 4.00 2.25
C CYS A 71 8.69 2.88 3.25
N ASN A 72 8.65 3.14 4.55
CA ASN A 72 9.09 2.20 5.58
C ASN A 72 10.50 1.65 5.25
N THR A 73 10.63 0.36 4.91
CA THR A 73 11.88 -0.28 4.48
C THR A 73 12.14 -0.17 2.98
N SER A 74 11.40 0.66 2.26
CA SER A 74 11.53 0.95 0.82
C SER A 74 11.48 -0.31 -0.07
N PRO A 75 10.45 -1.15 0.03
CA PRO A 75 10.40 -2.45 -0.66
C PRO A 75 10.40 -2.33 -2.19
N TYR A 76 10.03 -1.17 -2.74
CA TYR A 76 9.94 -0.95 -4.18
C TYR A 76 11.14 -0.19 -4.77
N LYS A 77 12.09 0.28 -3.94
CA LYS A 77 13.23 1.10 -4.39
C LYS A 77 14.04 0.42 -5.48
N SER A 78 14.44 -0.83 -5.27
CA SER A 78 15.23 -1.59 -6.26
C SER A 78 14.49 -1.81 -7.58
N ASN A 79 13.17 -2.03 -7.53
CA ASN A 79 12.34 -2.17 -8.72
C ASN A 79 12.32 -0.85 -9.54
N LEU A 80 12.15 0.28 -8.87
CA LEU A 80 12.17 1.61 -9.50
C LEU A 80 13.53 1.93 -10.11
N GLU A 81 14.61 1.67 -9.37
CA GLU A 81 15.98 1.89 -9.83
C GLU A 81 16.28 1.03 -11.08
N SER A 82 15.83 -0.23 -11.09
CA SER A 82 15.97 -1.12 -12.26
C SER A 82 15.21 -0.62 -13.49
N MET A 83 14.15 0.19 -13.30
CA MET A 83 13.39 0.85 -14.36
C MET A 83 13.99 2.20 -14.80
N GLY A 84 15.15 2.59 -14.25
CA GLY A 84 15.88 3.81 -14.60
C GLY A 84 15.50 5.05 -13.79
N PHE A 85 14.78 4.91 -12.68
CA PHE A 85 14.45 6.03 -11.83
C PHE A 85 15.54 6.32 -10.78
N VAL A 86 15.80 7.60 -10.54
CA VAL A 86 16.47 8.08 -9.33
C VAL A 86 15.40 8.20 -8.25
N VAL A 87 15.51 7.39 -7.22
CA VAL A 87 14.47 7.25 -6.18
C VAL A 87 14.85 8.03 -4.94
N LYS A 88 13.94 8.88 -4.47
CA LYS A 88 13.97 9.44 -3.12
C LYS A 88 12.92 8.76 -2.28
N THR A 89 13.28 8.37 -1.08
CA THR A 89 12.38 7.73 -0.13
C THR A 89 12.02 8.70 0.98
N MET A 90 10.75 8.73 1.38
CA MET A 90 10.23 9.63 2.42
C MET A 90 9.39 8.86 3.42
N ASP A 91 9.64 9.11 4.69
CA ASP A 91 8.84 8.55 5.79
C ASP A 91 8.78 9.55 6.96
N LEU A 92 7.82 9.37 7.87
CA LEU A 92 7.77 10.10 9.14
C LEU A 92 8.92 9.67 10.06
N ASP A 93 9.35 8.41 9.96
CA ASP A 93 10.39 7.81 10.77
C ASP A 93 11.66 7.51 9.95
N LEU A 94 12.68 8.34 10.12
CA LEU A 94 13.99 8.16 9.48
C LEU A 94 14.79 6.96 10.00
N SER A 95 14.41 6.38 11.13
CA SER A 95 15.16 5.27 11.73
C SER A 95 15.21 4.03 10.84
N ARG A 96 14.33 3.95 9.85
CA ARG A 96 14.22 2.86 8.87
C ARG A 96 14.97 3.11 7.57
N GLY A 97 15.75 4.21 7.49
CA GLY A 97 16.63 4.49 6.36
C GLY A 97 16.00 5.27 5.22
N ALA A 98 14.89 5.98 5.45
CA ALA A 98 14.36 6.91 4.46
C ALA A 98 15.32 8.09 4.23
N ASP A 99 15.37 8.58 2.98
CA ASP A 99 16.24 9.70 2.58
C ASP A 99 15.73 11.03 3.16
N LEU A 100 14.41 11.18 3.34
CA LEU A 100 13.74 12.41 3.75
C LEU A 100 12.72 12.14 4.86
N ALA A 101 12.67 13.04 5.85
CA ALA A 101 11.56 13.11 6.81
C ALA A 101 10.43 13.94 6.23
N GLY A 102 9.20 13.44 6.23
CA GLY A 102 8.05 14.19 5.76
C GLY A 102 6.74 13.42 5.83
N SER A 103 5.64 14.18 5.82
CA SER A 103 4.28 13.64 5.72
C SER A 103 3.78 13.75 4.28
N VAL A 104 2.97 12.78 3.85
CA VAL A 104 2.26 12.87 2.57
C VAL A 104 1.31 14.07 2.48
N GLU A 105 0.86 14.61 3.62
CA GLU A 105 0.01 15.79 3.72
C GLU A 105 0.79 17.11 3.55
N SER A 106 2.14 17.06 3.69
CA SER A 106 3.04 18.20 3.55
C SER A 106 4.47 17.70 3.35
N THR A 107 4.83 17.41 2.11
CA THR A 107 6.12 16.77 1.78
C THR A 107 7.32 17.67 1.90
N GLY A 108 7.13 19.00 1.79
CA GLY A 108 8.22 19.96 1.70
C GLY A 108 9.00 19.91 0.38
N LEU A 109 8.60 19.07 -0.57
CA LEU A 109 9.21 18.99 -1.90
C LEU A 109 8.72 20.14 -2.79
N PRO A 110 9.53 20.61 -3.75
CA PRO A 110 9.11 21.61 -4.72
C PRO A 110 7.96 21.12 -5.63
N ASP A 111 7.23 22.07 -6.22
CA ASP A 111 6.27 21.77 -7.27
C ASP A 111 6.98 21.07 -8.44
N ASP A 112 6.28 20.15 -9.11
CA ASP A 112 6.75 19.44 -10.32
C ASP A 112 8.13 18.78 -10.17
N SER A 113 8.45 18.32 -8.95
CA SER A 113 9.78 17.81 -8.58
C SER A 113 9.99 16.33 -8.86
N CYS A 114 8.94 15.58 -9.21
CA CYS A 114 9.03 14.15 -9.52
C CYS A 114 8.10 13.75 -10.68
N ASP A 115 8.42 12.63 -11.31
CA ASP A 115 7.70 12.08 -12.47
C ASP A 115 6.83 10.89 -12.09
N LEU A 116 7.19 10.22 -11.00
CA LEU A 116 6.46 9.08 -10.44
C LEU A 116 6.40 9.20 -8.91
N ILE A 117 5.22 8.97 -8.36
CA ILE A 117 5.02 8.76 -6.92
C ILE A 117 4.52 7.33 -6.68
N ILE A 118 5.08 6.66 -5.66
CA ILE A 118 4.50 5.49 -5.02
C ILE A 118 4.04 5.90 -3.62
N CYS A 119 2.79 5.55 -3.27
CA CYS A 119 2.20 5.80 -1.96
C CYS A 119 1.35 4.58 -1.57
N THR A 120 1.96 3.58 -0.93
CA THR A 120 1.30 2.29 -0.66
C THR A 120 1.06 2.08 0.82
N GLN A 121 -0.21 1.85 1.21
CA GLN A 121 -0.61 1.62 2.59
C GLN A 121 -0.19 2.78 3.50
N VAL A 122 -0.57 4.00 3.10
CA VAL A 122 -0.24 5.26 3.79
C VAL A 122 -1.49 6.10 4.04
N LEU A 123 -2.38 6.21 3.04
CA LEU A 123 -3.53 7.11 3.10
C LEU A 123 -4.54 6.72 4.19
N GLU A 124 -4.56 5.46 4.61
CA GLU A 124 -5.35 4.98 5.75
C GLU A 124 -4.88 5.56 7.09
N HIS A 125 -3.60 5.95 7.17
CA HIS A 125 -2.97 6.51 8.37
C HIS A 125 -3.07 8.03 8.44
N CYS A 126 -3.37 8.71 7.31
CA CYS A 126 -3.48 10.15 7.25
C CYS A 126 -4.62 10.68 8.13
N ALA A 127 -4.39 11.76 8.84
CA ALA A 127 -5.46 12.46 9.52
C ALA A 127 -6.40 13.17 8.52
N GLU A 128 -5.81 13.77 7.48
CA GLU A 128 -6.49 14.58 6.48
C GLU A 128 -6.11 14.15 5.04
N PRO A 129 -6.58 12.98 4.56
CA PRO A 129 -6.18 12.48 3.22
C PRO A 129 -6.58 13.43 2.07
N TRP A 130 -7.56 14.31 2.29
CA TRP A 130 -7.91 15.39 1.35
C TRP A 130 -6.84 16.49 1.24
N ARG A 131 -5.81 16.51 2.12
CA ARG A 131 -4.60 17.32 1.97
C ARG A 131 -3.49 16.55 1.28
N ALA A 132 -3.40 15.24 1.51
CA ALA A 132 -2.40 14.39 0.88
C ALA A 132 -2.56 14.33 -0.65
N ALA A 133 -3.79 14.19 -1.15
CA ALA A 133 -4.03 14.09 -2.59
C ALA A 133 -3.61 15.35 -3.37
N PRO A 134 -3.98 16.59 -2.98
CA PRO A 134 -3.46 17.81 -3.61
C PRO A 134 -1.94 17.99 -3.47
N GLU A 135 -1.33 17.57 -2.37
CA GLU A 135 0.11 17.65 -2.17
C GLU A 135 0.86 16.73 -3.13
N MET A 136 0.41 15.47 -3.28
CA MET A 136 0.95 14.56 -4.29
C MET A 136 0.76 15.10 -5.71
N PHE A 137 -0.37 15.74 -6.00
CA PHE A 137 -0.61 16.39 -7.29
C PHE A 137 0.35 17.55 -7.53
N ARG A 138 0.62 18.38 -6.51
CA ARG A 138 1.50 19.52 -6.58
C ARG A 138 2.95 19.14 -6.94
N ILE A 139 3.48 18.11 -6.28
CA ILE A 139 4.88 17.69 -6.46
C ILE A 139 5.13 16.88 -7.73
N LEU A 140 4.09 16.31 -8.36
CA LEU A 140 4.21 15.62 -9.64
C LEU A 140 4.34 16.61 -10.79
N SER A 141 5.26 16.31 -11.71
CA SER A 141 5.37 17.00 -13.00
C SER A 141 4.10 16.84 -13.84
N PRO A 142 3.74 17.80 -14.71
CA PRO A 142 2.69 17.60 -15.71
C PRO A 142 2.94 16.32 -16.51
N GLY A 143 1.91 15.47 -16.66
CA GLY A 143 2.02 14.15 -17.26
C GLY A 143 2.59 13.06 -16.34
N GLY A 144 3.06 13.39 -15.15
CA GLY A 144 3.53 12.45 -14.14
C GLY A 144 2.43 11.55 -13.59
N VAL A 145 2.82 10.46 -12.94
CA VAL A 145 1.89 9.41 -12.47
C VAL A 145 2.06 9.10 -10.99
N LEU A 146 0.95 8.75 -10.35
CA LEU A 146 0.89 8.28 -8.97
C LEU A 146 0.33 6.85 -8.95
N ILE A 147 1.03 5.96 -8.24
CA ILE A 147 0.52 4.66 -7.83
C ILE A 147 0.21 4.74 -6.33
N ALA A 148 -1.05 4.52 -5.96
CA ALA A 148 -1.45 4.43 -4.56
C ALA A 148 -2.12 3.09 -4.29
N SER A 149 -1.97 2.58 -3.07
CA SER A 149 -2.76 1.45 -2.57
C SER A 149 -3.17 1.65 -1.13
N VAL A 150 -4.36 1.14 -0.79
CA VAL A 150 -4.99 1.29 0.51
C VAL A 150 -5.73 0.00 0.91
N PRO A 151 -5.88 -0.30 2.19
CA PRO A 151 -6.67 -1.43 2.65
C PRO A 151 -8.17 -1.15 2.45
N HIS A 152 -8.90 -2.21 2.05
CA HIS A 152 -10.36 -2.25 2.06
C HIS A 152 -10.85 -3.18 3.18
N ALA A 153 -10.50 -4.46 3.12
CA ALA A 153 -10.84 -5.46 4.12
C ALA A 153 -9.62 -5.81 4.97
N TRP A 154 -9.34 -4.98 5.95
CA TRP A 154 -8.18 -5.17 6.82
C TRP A 154 -8.50 -4.87 8.27
N PHE A 155 -7.71 -5.42 9.19
CA PHE A 155 -7.82 -5.23 10.62
C PHE A 155 -7.42 -3.82 11.04
N TYR A 156 -7.84 -3.42 12.23
CA TYR A 156 -7.36 -2.22 12.89
C TYR A 156 -5.87 -2.37 13.22
N HIS A 157 -5.02 -1.45 12.71
CA HIS A 157 -3.56 -1.51 12.82
C HIS A 157 -2.93 -0.11 12.99
N PRO A 158 -3.05 0.50 14.18
CA PRO A 158 -2.69 1.90 14.42
C PRO A 158 -1.16 2.13 14.45
N HIS A 159 -0.57 2.44 13.29
CA HIS A 159 0.83 2.82 13.17
C HIS A 159 1.05 4.01 12.22
N PRO A 160 1.09 5.24 12.71
CA PRO A 160 0.79 5.69 14.08
C PRO A 160 -0.70 5.64 14.44
N ASP A 161 -1.57 5.92 13.47
CA ASP A 161 -3.02 5.89 13.55
C ASP A 161 -3.58 5.02 12.42
N ASP A 162 -4.85 4.63 12.49
CA ASP A 162 -5.54 3.86 11.45
C ASP A 162 -6.94 4.44 11.31
N ASN A 163 -7.06 5.43 10.42
CA ASN A 163 -8.20 6.32 10.34
C ASN A 163 -9.21 5.91 9.28
N TRP A 164 -8.76 5.29 8.17
CA TRP A 164 -9.59 5.15 6.98
C TRP A 164 -9.59 3.75 6.39
N ARG A 165 -10.73 3.38 5.80
CA ARG A 165 -10.87 2.26 4.85
C ARG A 165 -11.51 2.80 3.59
N TYR A 166 -10.98 2.40 2.43
CA TYR A 166 -11.41 2.96 1.16
C TYR A 166 -12.14 1.93 0.31
N THR A 167 -13.27 2.36 -0.27
CA THR A 167 -13.84 1.69 -1.43
C THR A 167 -13.07 2.09 -2.69
N PRO A 168 -13.17 1.33 -3.80
CA PRO A 168 -12.59 1.74 -5.08
C PRO A 168 -13.04 3.14 -5.52
N GLU A 169 -14.32 3.44 -5.36
CA GLU A 169 -14.89 4.76 -5.68
C GLU A 169 -14.38 5.84 -4.73
N GLY A 170 -14.25 5.55 -3.44
CA GLY A 170 -13.76 6.49 -2.43
C GLY A 170 -12.31 6.92 -2.72
N LEU A 171 -11.42 5.96 -3.01
CA LEU A 171 -10.04 6.25 -3.39
C LEU A 171 -9.95 7.02 -4.72
N SER A 172 -10.70 6.57 -5.74
CA SER A 172 -10.76 7.24 -7.03
C SER A 172 -11.23 8.69 -6.89
N ARG A 173 -12.31 8.91 -6.11
CA ARG A 173 -12.85 10.26 -5.90
C ARG A 173 -11.89 11.16 -5.14
N LEU A 174 -11.21 10.66 -4.12
CA LEU A 174 -10.20 11.42 -3.38
C LEU A 174 -9.14 12.00 -4.32
N LEU A 175 -8.63 11.18 -5.24
CA LEU A 175 -7.57 11.58 -6.16
C LEU A 175 -8.12 12.43 -7.33
N THR A 176 -9.29 12.09 -7.88
CA THR A 176 -9.85 12.86 -9.01
C THR A 176 -10.30 14.26 -8.61
N VAL A 177 -10.78 14.46 -7.37
CA VAL A 177 -11.09 15.80 -6.85
C VAL A 177 -9.82 16.66 -6.71
N ALA A 178 -8.66 16.06 -6.49
CA ALA A 178 -7.36 16.74 -6.47
C ALA A 178 -6.83 17.09 -7.88
N GLY A 179 -7.50 16.64 -8.95
CA GLY A 179 -7.14 16.96 -10.34
C GLY A 179 -6.54 15.80 -11.14
N PHE A 180 -6.38 14.61 -10.56
CA PHE A 180 -5.84 13.46 -11.26
C PHE A 180 -6.85 12.83 -12.22
N ASP A 181 -6.35 12.33 -13.35
CA ASP A 181 -7.07 11.42 -14.24
C ASP A 181 -6.86 9.97 -13.81
N CYS A 182 -7.97 9.23 -13.63
CA CYS A 182 -7.88 7.81 -13.28
C CYS A 182 -7.51 6.97 -14.51
N VAL A 183 -6.39 6.24 -14.41
CA VAL A 183 -5.88 5.38 -15.51
C VAL A 183 -6.24 3.90 -15.29
N SER A 184 -6.20 3.43 -14.04
CA SER A 184 -6.44 2.01 -13.73
C SER A 184 -6.72 1.83 -12.26
N ILE A 185 -7.73 1.01 -11.94
CA ILE A 185 -8.01 0.53 -10.59
C ILE A 185 -7.83 -0.98 -10.58
N ARG A 186 -7.22 -1.51 -9.52
CA ARG A 186 -7.07 -2.94 -9.26
C ARG A 186 -7.62 -3.30 -7.90
N LEU A 187 -8.46 -4.31 -7.88
CA LEU A 187 -8.93 -4.96 -6.65
C LEU A 187 -7.97 -6.09 -6.33
N GLN A 188 -7.36 -6.03 -5.16
CA GLN A 188 -6.32 -6.97 -4.75
C GLN A 188 -6.93 -8.11 -3.94
N GLY A 189 -7.00 -9.29 -4.55
CA GLY A 189 -7.76 -10.44 -4.04
C GLY A 189 -9.27 -10.27 -4.21
N GLY A 190 -9.99 -11.38 -4.15
CA GLY A 190 -11.45 -11.40 -4.09
C GLY A 190 -11.96 -11.67 -2.67
N SER A 191 -13.27 -11.80 -2.54
CA SER A 191 -13.94 -12.04 -1.25
C SER A 191 -13.46 -13.32 -0.57
N VAL A 192 -13.13 -14.36 -1.32
CA VAL A 192 -12.61 -15.62 -0.77
C VAL A 192 -11.23 -15.42 -0.18
N SER A 193 -10.32 -14.76 -0.90
CA SER A 193 -8.99 -14.40 -0.38
C SER A 193 -9.08 -13.58 0.90
N SER A 194 -10.02 -12.62 0.97
CA SER A 194 -10.25 -11.81 2.17
C SER A 194 -10.69 -12.66 3.37
N VAL A 195 -11.59 -13.62 3.16
CA VAL A 195 -12.04 -14.54 4.23
C VAL A 195 -10.87 -15.38 4.74
N PHE A 196 -10.07 -15.96 3.85
CA PHE A 196 -8.90 -16.75 4.25
C PHE A 196 -7.84 -15.91 4.95
N GLN A 197 -7.67 -14.65 4.55
CA GLN A 197 -6.81 -13.71 5.27
C GLN A 197 -7.29 -13.44 6.69
N ILE A 198 -8.60 -13.27 6.90
CA ILE A 198 -9.19 -13.11 8.24
C ILE A 198 -8.94 -14.37 9.09
N ILE A 199 -9.16 -15.55 8.52
CA ILE A 199 -8.89 -16.83 9.20
C ILE A 199 -7.42 -16.91 9.60
N ASN A 200 -6.49 -16.65 8.69
CA ASN A 200 -5.05 -16.67 8.98
C ASN A 200 -4.67 -15.72 10.11
N PHE A 201 -5.21 -14.50 10.10
CA PHE A 201 -4.93 -13.52 11.16
C PHE A 201 -5.41 -14.00 12.52
N CYS A 202 -6.64 -14.56 12.59
CA CYS A 202 -7.16 -15.13 13.83
C CYS A 202 -6.31 -16.31 14.31
N LEU A 203 -5.93 -17.21 13.40
CA LEU A 203 -5.07 -18.34 13.73
C LEU A 203 -3.67 -17.92 14.15
N PHE A 204 -3.11 -16.90 13.52
CA PHE A 204 -1.80 -16.37 13.90
C PHE A 204 -1.81 -15.82 15.33
N GLY A 205 -2.89 -15.19 15.77
CA GLY A 205 -3.06 -14.73 17.15
C GLY A 205 -3.03 -15.84 18.19
N VAL A 206 -3.29 -17.11 17.80
CA VAL A 206 -3.29 -18.28 18.70
C VAL A 206 -2.03 -19.12 18.53
N LEU A 207 -1.60 -19.35 17.28
CA LEU A 207 -0.55 -20.30 16.93
C LEU A 207 0.83 -19.65 16.77
N GLY A 208 0.87 -18.32 16.59
CA GLY A 208 2.10 -17.60 16.25
C GLY A 208 2.78 -18.20 15.02
N ARG A 209 4.11 -18.18 15.01
CA ARG A 209 4.93 -18.74 13.90
C ARG A 209 4.81 -20.25 13.73
N MET A 210 4.42 -20.99 14.77
CA MET A 210 4.19 -22.44 14.67
C MET A 210 3.00 -22.79 13.77
N GLY A 211 2.11 -21.83 13.49
CA GLY A 211 1.01 -21.98 12.55
C GLY A 211 1.38 -22.02 11.06
N ALA A 212 2.66 -21.85 10.70
CA ALA A 212 3.09 -21.76 9.30
C ALA A 212 2.55 -22.86 8.38
N PRO A 213 2.52 -24.16 8.75
CA PRO A 213 1.93 -25.19 7.90
C PRO A 213 0.43 -25.00 7.67
N VAL A 214 -0.30 -24.50 8.69
CA VAL A 214 -1.74 -24.21 8.59
C VAL A 214 -1.95 -23.02 7.68
N PHE A 215 -1.12 -21.96 7.80
CA PHE A 215 -1.20 -20.80 6.92
C PHE A 215 -0.94 -21.19 5.46
N ALA A 216 0.06 -22.04 5.19
CA ALA A 216 0.33 -22.50 3.84
C ALA A 216 -0.87 -23.24 3.21
N ILE A 217 -1.55 -24.08 3.99
CA ILE A 217 -2.78 -24.77 3.54
C ILE A 217 -3.90 -23.76 3.28
N CYS A 218 -4.15 -22.83 4.20
CA CYS A 218 -5.15 -21.78 4.05
C CYS A 218 -4.85 -20.89 2.82
N ASN A 219 -3.60 -20.52 2.62
CA ASN A 219 -3.16 -19.69 1.50
C ASN A 219 -3.36 -20.40 0.16
N LEU A 220 -3.02 -21.69 0.08
CA LEU A 220 -3.22 -22.50 -1.10
C LEU A 220 -4.71 -22.65 -1.42
N LEU A 221 -5.49 -23.06 -0.44
CA LEU A 221 -6.95 -23.26 -0.60
C LEU A 221 -7.64 -21.93 -0.95
N GLY A 222 -7.32 -20.85 -0.21
CA GLY A 222 -7.86 -19.53 -0.47
C GLY A 222 -7.54 -19.03 -1.88
N GLY A 223 -6.29 -19.19 -2.32
CA GLY A 223 -5.87 -18.80 -3.67
C GLY A 223 -6.52 -19.61 -4.79
N VAL A 224 -6.71 -20.92 -4.61
CA VAL A 224 -7.40 -21.78 -5.57
C VAL A 224 -8.90 -21.44 -5.62
N LEU A 225 -9.54 -21.37 -4.46
CA LEU A 225 -10.98 -21.08 -4.39
C LEU A 225 -11.31 -19.66 -4.87
N ASP A 226 -10.45 -18.68 -4.60
CA ASP A 226 -10.64 -17.32 -5.10
C ASP A 226 -10.57 -17.24 -6.64
N ARG A 227 -9.75 -18.10 -7.29
CA ARG A 227 -9.70 -18.19 -8.75
C ARG A 227 -10.96 -18.84 -9.35
N ILE A 228 -11.55 -19.82 -8.64
CA ILE A 228 -12.75 -20.54 -9.09
C ILE A 228 -14.03 -19.72 -8.83
N PHE A 229 -14.10 -19.09 -7.67
CA PHE A 229 -15.26 -18.36 -7.17
C PHE A 229 -14.96 -16.86 -6.98
N PHE A 230 -14.22 -16.27 -7.95
CA PHE A 230 -13.82 -14.88 -7.84
C PHE A 230 -15.02 -13.96 -7.68
N ASN A 231 -14.99 -13.20 -6.59
CA ASN A 231 -16.00 -12.19 -6.28
C ASN A 231 -15.30 -10.89 -5.86
N PRO A 232 -15.44 -9.79 -6.63
CA PRO A 232 -14.74 -8.53 -6.38
C PRO A 232 -15.36 -7.66 -5.29
N LEU A 233 -16.48 -8.08 -4.69
CA LEU A 233 -17.26 -7.22 -3.78
C LEU A 233 -16.59 -6.95 -2.44
N PHE A 234 -15.62 -7.78 -2.04
CA PHE A 234 -14.90 -7.61 -0.78
C PHE A 234 -13.41 -7.89 -0.97
N PRO A 235 -12.68 -7.03 -1.69
CA PRO A 235 -11.24 -7.19 -1.91
C PRO A 235 -10.45 -6.92 -0.63
N ILE A 236 -9.21 -7.43 -0.54
CA ILE A 236 -8.32 -7.15 0.58
C ILE A 236 -7.89 -5.68 0.55
N ASN A 237 -7.36 -5.24 -0.61
CA ASN A 237 -6.91 -3.88 -0.84
C ASN A 237 -7.45 -3.35 -2.18
N VAL A 238 -7.30 -2.05 -2.35
CA VAL A 238 -7.50 -1.34 -3.63
C VAL A 238 -6.19 -0.68 -4.02
N ALA A 239 -5.76 -0.86 -5.26
CA ALA A 239 -4.64 -0.13 -5.84
C ALA A 239 -5.11 0.67 -7.05
N ILE A 240 -4.56 1.87 -7.24
CA ILE A 240 -4.91 2.78 -8.30
C ILE A 240 -3.66 3.37 -8.96
N LEU A 241 -3.72 3.54 -10.27
CA LEU A 241 -2.81 4.35 -11.06
C LEU A 241 -3.57 5.56 -11.58
N VAL A 242 -3.10 6.73 -11.25
CA VAL A 242 -3.64 8.00 -11.73
C VAL A 242 -2.54 8.83 -12.38
N ARG A 243 -2.93 9.80 -13.21
CA ARG A 243 -2.02 10.67 -13.94
C ARG A 243 -2.37 12.13 -13.69
N LYS A 244 -1.36 12.98 -13.49
CA LYS A 244 -1.51 14.43 -13.59
C LYS A 244 -1.65 14.80 -15.07
N PRO A 245 -2.68 15.56 -15.49
CA PRO A 245 -2.77 16.04 -16.88
C PRO A 245 -1.49 16.75 -17.32
N ALA A 246 -1.15 16.63 -18.60
CA ALA A 246 0.04 17.29 -19.17
C ALA A 246 -0.15 18.79 -19.37
N GLU A 247 -1.41 19.21 -19.53
CA GLU A 247 -1.82 20.63 -19.64
C GLU A 247 -2.98 20.85 -18.68
N ILE A 248 -2.94 21.95 -17.93
CA ILE A 248 -4.03 22.44 -17.09
C ILE A 248 -4.48 23.79 -17.62
#